data_01b7c2b09bc92ad4bd0894d5c400892a
#
_entry.id   01b7c2b09bc92ad4bd0894d5c400892a
#
_cell.length_a   1.000
_cell.length_b   1.000
_cell.length_c   1.000
_cell.angle_alpha   90.00
_cell.angle_beta   90.00
_cell.angle_gamma   90.00
#
_symmetry.space_group_name_H-M   'P 1'
#
loop_
_entity.id
_entity.type
_entity.pdbx_description
1 polymer ?
#
loop_
_entity_poly.entity_id
_entity_poly.type
_entity_poly.pdbx_seq_one_letter_code
_entity_poly.pdbx_strand_id
1 'polypeptide(L)'
;AEDPIKNFQPSAGLLTYVEFDPQARNETWVETGSNVSSFYDPMIAKIIVTHENRESAIQAMSDTLAKTSVAGIETNLEYLQNIIDCEVFKAGTQTTRFLNTFEWKTQKIEVLQSGIQTSIQDVNGRLGYWDVGVPPSGAIDPLSLNVANQLLGNPFNTAGLECTLQGPTLKFHCDSQIVITGGDMLATLDGVDVAMWQTLNVKKGQILKTGKITTGCRSYIGIKGGFNVPAYLGSQATFTLGQFGGHAGRNLLIGDMLPITAYSSVETVALSAAQVPSFSQTWNIAVMYGPHGAPDFFTKRDIERFFEQDFEIHFNSSR
;
A
#
# COMPACT_ATOMS: atom_id res chain seq x y z
N ALA A 1 -20.24 -0.58 4.60
CA ALA A 1 -19.01 -0.44 5.41
C ALA A 1 -18.89 -1.63 6.37
N GLU A 2 -18.51 -2.77 5.82
CA GLU A 2 -18.40 -4.06 6.55
C GLU A 2 -17.16 -4.81 6.02
N ASP A 3 -16.49 -5.54 6.91
CA ASP A 3 -15.33 -6.37 6.56
C ASP A 3 -15.75 -7.84 6.41
N PRO A 4 -15.88 -8.37 5.19
CA PRO A 4 -16.27 -9.76 4.97
C PRO A 4 -15.25 -10.77 5.49
N ILE A 5 -13.97 -10.41 5.62
CA ILE A 5 -12.92 -11.28 6.18
C ILE A 5 -13.12 -11.44 7.67
N LYS A 6 -13.62 -10.42 8.34
CA LYS A 6 -13.92 -10.39 9.79
C LYS A 6 -15.40 -10.67 10.07
N ASN A 7 -16.01 -11.54 9.28
CA ASN A 7 -17.41 -11.95 9.46
C ASN A 7 -18.40 -10.78 9.43
N PHE A 8 -18.21 -9.85 8.46
CA PHE A 8 -19.04 -8.65 8.25
C PHE A 8 -19.11 -7.71 9.45
N GLN A 9 -18.05 -7.63 10.23
CA GLN A 9 -17.96 -6.62 11.27
C GLN A 9 -18.03 -5.22 10.65
N PRO A 10 -18.78 -4.27 11.26
CA PRO A 10 -18.80 -2.88 10.80
C PRO A 10 -17.38 -2.28 10.75
N SER A 11 -17.10 -1.58 9.68
CA SER A 11 -15.85 -0.84 9.49
C SER A 11 -16.15 0.67 9.52
N ALA A 12 -15.54 1.37 10.47
CA ALA A 12 -15.74 2.80 10.69
C ALA A 12 -14.47 3.58 10.41
N GLY A 13 -14.59 4.83 10.00
CA GLY A 13 -13.46 5.72 9.78
C GLY A 13 -13.69 6.74 8.68
N LEU A 14 -12.63 7.46 8.33
CA LEU A 14 -12.62 8.49 7.29
C LEU A 14 -12.53 7.85 5.91
N LEU A 15 -13.45 8.20 5.01
CA LEU A 15 -13.37 7.87 3.60
C LEU A 15 -12.37 8.81 2.91
N THR A 16 -11.23 8.29 2.54
CA THR A 16 -10.17 9.06 1.89
C THR A 16 -10.37 9.20 0.39
N TYR A 17 -11.17 8.33 -0.21
CA TYR A 17 -11.56 8.37 -1.60
C TYR A 17 -12.90 7.69 -1.81
N VAL A 18 -13.80 8.34 -2.54
CA VAL A 18 -15.10 7.80 -2.95
C VAL A 18 -15.36 8.17 -4.40
N GLU A 19 -15.57 7.17 -5.22
CA GLU A 19 -15.97 7.32 -6.62
C GLU A 19 -17.00 6.24 -6.97
N PHE A 20 -18.14 6.66 -7.49
CA PHE A 20 -19.17 5.78 -8.03
C PHE A 20 -19.27 5.92 -9.55
N ASP A 21 -19.58 4.82 -10.26
CA ASP A 21 -19.84 4.89 -11.70
C ASP A 21 -21.05 5.81 -11.95
N PRO A 22 -20.87 6.93 -12.69
CA PRO A 22 -21.95 7.87 -12.97
C PRO A 22 -23.05 7.31 -13.90
N GLN A 23 -22.78 6.16 -14.55
CA GLN A 23 -23.78 5.48 -15.40
C GLN A 23 -24.81 4.69 -14.59
N ALA A 24 -24.53 4.40 -13.32
CA ALA A 24 -25.45 3.74 -12.42
C ALA A 24 -26.25 4.74 -11.59
N ARG A 25 -27.41 4.32 -11.08
CA ARG A 25 -28.12 5.04 -10.05
C ARG A 25 -27.47 4.75 -8.70
N ASN A 26 -26.83 5.76 -8.12
CA ASN A 26 -26.14 5.65 -6.85
C ASN A 26 -26.93 6.39 -5.76
N GLU A 27 -27.53 5.64 -4.85
CA GLU A 27 -28.20 6.22 -3.66
C GLU A 27 -27.22 6.13 -2.50
N THR A 28 -26.61 7.25 -2.19
CA THR A 28 -25.54 7.35 -1.19
C THR A 28 -25.62 8.67 -0.42
N TRP A 29 -25.08 8.64 0.79
CA TRP A 29 -24.89 9.82 1.62
C TRP A 29 -23.39 10.15 1.81
N VAL A 30 -22.50 9.30 1.29
CA VAL A 30 -21.05 9.46 1.47
C VAL A 30 -20.39 10.09 0.27
N GLU A 31 -19.35 10.85 0.54
CA GLU A 31 -18.41 11.43 -0.41
C GLU A 31 -16.99 11.36 0.17
N THR A 32 -15.96 11.67 -0.62
CA THR A 32 -14.59 11.80 -0.12
C THR A 32 -14.56 12.81 1.04
N GLY A 33 -13.97 12.40 2.17
CA GLY A 33 -13.96 13.18 3.42
C GLY A 33 -15.07 12.84 4.39
N SER A 34 -16.06 12.01 4.03
CA SER A 34 -17.10 11.55 4.96
C SER A 34 -16.52 10.67 6.05
N ASN A 35 -17.01 10.81 7.27
CA ASN A 35 -16.66 9.94 8.39
C ASN A 35 -17.78 8.94 8.66
N VAL A 36 -17.50 7.66 8.49
CA VAL A 36 -18.45 6.56 8.76
C VAL A 36 -18.35 6.16 10.22
N SER A 37 -19.47 6.24 10.93
CA SER A 37 -19.58 5.92 12.35
C SER A 37 -19.94 4.44 12.55
N SER A 38 -19.44 3.84 13.63
CA SER A 38 -19.84 2.50 14.08
C SER A 38 -21.15 2.45 14.84
N PHE A 39 -21.79 3.61 15.10
CA PHE A 39 -23.01 3.70 15.92
C PHE A 39 -24.31 3.57 15.13
N TYR A 40 -24.24 3.59 13.81
CA TYR A 40 -25.38 3.53 12.91
C TYR A 40 -25.25 2.35 11.93
N ASP A 41 -26.27 2.18 11.09
CA ASP A 41 -26.30 1.18 10.03
C ASP A 41 -25.06 1.30 9.14
N PRO A 42 -24.35 0.19 8.85
CA PRO A 42 -23.13 0.22 8.04
C PRO A 42 -23.40 0.44 6.54
N MET A 43 -24.64 0.57 6.10
CA MET A 43 -24.96 0.79 4.68
C MET A 43 -24.60 2.21 4.26
N ILE A 44 -23.62 2.34 3.36
CA ILE A 44 -23.15 3.62 2.85
C ILE A 44 -23.65 3.94 1.45
N ALA A 45 -24.03 2.95 0.67
CA ALA A 45 -24.55 3.15 -0.68
C ALA A 45 -25.42 1.99 -1.14
N LYS A 46 -26.36 2.28 -2.08
CA LYS A 46 -27.09 1.32 -2.93
C LYS A 46 -26.77 1.65 -4.38
N ILE A 47 -26.21 0.70 -5.10
CA ILE A 47 -25.88 0.82 -6.51
C ILE A 47 -26.93 0.05 -7.30
N ILE A 48 -27.60 0.72 -8.24
CA ILE A 48 -28.73 0.18 -8.99
C ILE A 48 -28.43 0.34 -10.48
N VAL A 49 -28.54 -0.76 -11.22
CA VAL A 49 -28.48 -0.78 -12.68
C VAL A 49 -29.77 -1.34 -13.26
N THR A 50 -30.14 -0.88 -14.45
CA THR A 50 -31.33 -1.35 -15.16
C THR A 50 -30.94 -1.66 -16.59
N HIS A 51 -31.34 -2.83 -17.07
CA HIS A 51 -31.13 -3.29 -18.44
C HIS A 51 -32.34 -4.08 -18.98
N GLU A 52 -32.34 -4.34 -20.29
CA GLU A 52 -33.44 -5.01 -20.97
C GLU A 52 -33.64 -6.47 -20.51
N ASN A 53 -32.56 -7.13 -20.11
CA ASN A 53 -32.59 -8.52 -19.65
C ASN A 53 -31.61 -8.75 -18.51
N ARG A 54 -31.74 -9.90 -17.85
CA ARG A 54 -30.92 -10.25 -16.67
C ARG A 54 -29.42 -10.33 -16.97
N GLU A 55 -29.04 -10.92 -18.10
CA GLU A 55 -27.62 -11.10 -18.46
C GLU A 55 -26.94 -9.76 -18.64
N SER A 56 -27.56 -8.87 -19.42
CA SER A 56 -27.05 -7.50 -19.60
C SER A 56 -27.01 -6.69 -18.28
N ALA A 57 -27.98 -6.90 -17.38
CA ALA A 57 -28.00 -6.26 -16.08
C ALA A 57 -26.87 -6.76 -15.17
N ILE A 58 -26.56 -8.06 -15.20
CA ILE A 58 -25.43 -8.65 -14.46
C ILE A 58 -24.11 -8.08 -14.99
N GLN A 59 -23.91 -8.03 -16.30
CA GLN A 59 -22.71 -7.46 -16.89
C GLN A 59 -22.54 -5.97 -16.52
N ALA A 60 -23.62 -5.19 -16.66
CA ALA A 60 -23.61 -3.78 -16.29
C ALA A 60 -23.31 -3.57 -14.78
N MET A 61 -23.81 -4.44 -13.91
CA MET A 61 -23.50 -4.38 -12.49
C MET A 61 -22.03 -4.74 -12.21
N SER A 62 -21.49 -5.78 -12.85
CA SER A 62 -20.08 -6.15 -12.74
C SER A 62 -19.17 -4.99 -13.16
N ASP A 63 -19.46 -4.37 -14.32
CA ASP A 63 -18.71 -3.22 -14.83
C ASP A 63 -18.81 -2.00 -13.90
N THR A 64 -19.99 -1.75 -13.34
CA THR A 64 -20.23 -0.66 -12.38
C THR A 64 -19.48 -0.86 -11.08
N LEU A 65 -19.53 -2.06 -10.50
CA LEU A 65 -18.79 -2.37 -9.28
C LEU A 65 -17.27 -2.27 -9.51
N ALA A 66 -16.77 -2.67 -10.68
CA ALA A 66 -15.34 -2.55 -11.02
C ALA A 66 -14.88 -1.09 -11.15
N LYS A 67 -15.76 -0.16 -11.52
CA LYS A 67 -15.48 1.29 -11.59
C LYS A 67 -15.73 2.03 -10.27
N THR A 68 -16.40 1.38 -9.31
CA THR A 68 -16.66 1.97 -8.01
C THR A 68 -15.45 1.80 -7.11
N SER A 69 -15.04 2.87 -6.45
CA SER A 69 -13.93 2.87 -5.51
C SER A 69 -14.32 3.56 -4.19
N VAL A 70 -14.12 2.86 -3.09
CA VAL A 70 -14.29 3.41 -1.74
C VAL A 70 -13.06 3.03 -0.92
N ALA A 71 -12.30 4.01 -0.46
CA ALA A 71 -11.07 3.79 0.29
C ALA A 71 -11.07 4.53 1.62
N GLY A 72 -10.27 4.03 2.58
CA GLY A 72 -10.16 4.56 3.94
C GLY A 72 -10.74 3.63 5.01
N ILE A 73 -11.72 2.81 4.63
CA ILE A 73 -12.33 1.77 5.48
C ILE A 73 -12.55 0.50 4.67
N GLU A 74 -12.86 -0.60 5.33
CA GLU A 74 -13.29 -1.84 4.67
C GLU A 74 -14.75 -1.77 4.24
N THR A 75 -15.01 -2.34 3.07
CA THR A 75 -16.36 -2.47 2.51
C THR A 75 -16.59 -3.87 1.96
N ASN A 76 -17.84 -4.24 1.75
CA ASN A 76 -18.20 -5.50 1.09
C ASN A 76 -18.17 -5.43 -0.45
N LEU A 77 -17.59 -4.38 -1.04
CA LEU A 77 -17.58 -4.17 -2.50
C LEU A 77 -16.95 -5.35 -3.26
N GLU A 78 -15.76 -5.80 -2.86
CA GLU A 78 -15.08 -6.96 -3.46
C GLU A 78 -15.89 -8.26 -3.32
N TYR A 79 -16.55 -8.44 -2.17
CA TYR A 79 -17.43 -9.56 -1.91
C TYR A 79 -18.65 -9.55 -2.88
N LEU A 80 -19.26 -8.39 -3.11
CA LEU A 80 -20.35 -8.22 -4.07
C LEU A 80 -19.91 -8.49 -5.51
N GLN A 81 -18.71 -8.07 -5.91
CA GLN A 81 -18.12 -8.41 -7.20
C GLN A 81 -17.99 -9.92 -7.37
N ASN A 82 -17.47 -10.62 -6.36
CA ASN A 82 -17.37 -12.08 -6.39
C ASN A 82 -18.76 -12.77 -6.53
N ILE A 83 -19.79 -12.23 -5.87
CA ILE A 83 -21.16 -12.77 -5.99
C ILE A 83 -21.70 -12.59 -7.40
N ILE A 84 -21.62 -11.38 -7.96
CA ILE A 84 -22.12 -11.06 -9.30
C ILE A 84 -21.44 -11.93 -10.36
N ASP A 85 -20.16 -12.23 -10.20
CA ASP A 85 -19.37 -12.97 -11.18
C ASP A 85 -19.49 -14.49 -11.04
N CYS A 86 -20.09 -15.01 -9.95
CA CYS A 86 -20.20 -16.45 -9.76
C CYS A 86 -21.31 -17.08 -10.62
N GLU A 87 -21.07 -18.31 -11.10
CA GLU A 87 -21.97 -19.04 -11.98
C GLU A 87 -23.35 -19.26 -11.39
N VAL A 88 -23.46 -19.52 -10.09
CA VAL A 88 -24.73 -19.73 -9.39
C VAL A 88 -25.61 -18.48 -9.47
N PHE A 89 -25.02 -17.29 -9.29
CA PHE A 89 -25.75 -16.04 -9.40
C PHE A 89 -26.12 -15.72 -10.85
N LYS A 90 -25.20 -15.94 -11.80
CA LYS A 90 -25.44 -15.75 -13.24
C LYS A 90 -26.59 -16.65 -13.75
N ALA A 91 -26.58 -17.90 -13.31
CA ALA A 91 -27.64 -18.87 -13.67
C ALA A 91 -28.99 -18.62 -12.97
N GLY A 92 -29.06 -17.74 -11.97
CA GLY A 92 -30.30 -17.48 -11.22
C GLY A 92 -30.74 -18.63 -10.32
N THR A 93 -29.84 -19.52 -9.92
CA THR A 93 -30.12 -20.72 -9.12
C THR A 93 -29.79 -20.56 -7.62
N GLN A 94 -29.45 -19.37 -7.21
CA GLN A 94 -29.14 -19.07 -5.80
C GLN A 94 -30.40 -19.26 -4.92
N THR A 95 -30.18 -19.88 -3.77
CA THR A 95 -31.19 -20.03 -2.72
C THR A 95 -30.96 -19.02 -1.60
N THR A 96 -31.88 -18.92 -0.65
CA THR A 96 -31.74 -18.06 0.54
C THR A 96 -30.54 -18.46 1.43
N ARG A 97 -29.97 -19.67 1.27
CA ARG A 97 -28.80 -20.16 1.99
C ARG A 97 -27.51 -20.08 1.17
N PHE A 98 -27.56 -19.56 -0.03
CA PHE A 98 -26.42 -19.51 -0.95
C PHE A 98 -25.17 -18.88 -0.28
N LEU A 99 -25.33 -17.74 0.39
CA LEU A 99 -24.21 -17.03 1.02
C LEU A 99 -23.59 -17.75 2.23
N ASN A 100 -24.30 -18.73 2.83
CA ASN A 100 -23.76 -19.50 3.96
C ASN A 100 -22.59 -20.42 3.55
N THR A 101 -22.51 -20.79 2.29
CA THR A 101 -21.50 -21.69 1.72
C THR A 101 -20.71 -21.04 0.60
N PHE A 102 -20.91 -19.74 0.35
CA PHE A 102 -20.23 -19.01 -0.70
C PHE A 102 -18.78 -18.77 -0.34
N GLU A 103 -17.87 -19.42 -1.04
CA GLU A 103 -16.43 -19.17 -0.96
C GLU A 103 -16.05 -18.08 -1.94
N TRP A 104 -15.50 -17.02 -1.44
CA TRP A 104 -15.03 -15.90 -2.24
C TRP A 104 -13.52 -15.72 -2.15
N LYS A 105 -12.95 -15.09 -3.17
CA LYS A 105 -11.52 -14.84 -3.24
C LYS A 105 -11.27 -13.36 -2.97
N THR A 106 -10.38 -13.08 -2.06
CA THR A 106 -9.92 -11.71 -1.80
C THR A 106 -8.47 -11.56 -2.20
N GLN A 107 -8.11 -10.38 -2.68
CA GLN A 107 -6.75 -9.99 -3.01
C GLN A 107 -6.25 -8.98 -1.97
N LYS A 108 -6.14 -9.41 -0.72
CA LYS A 108 -5.76 -8.53 0.39
C LYS A 108 -4.67 -9.12 1.28
N ILE A 109 -3.92 -8.21 1.91
CA ILE A 109 -2.93 -8.49 2.94
C ILE A 109 -3.38 -7.79 4.22
N GLU A 110 -3.47 -8.52 5.33
CA GLU A 110 -3.87 -8.00 6.64
C GLU A 110 -2.63 -7.58 7.44
N VAL A 111 -2.70 -6.43 8.07
CA VAL A 111 -1.67 -5.91 8.97
C VAL A 111 -1.93 -6.41 10.38
N LEU A 112 -1.17 -7.40 10.85
CA LEU A 112 -1.25 -7.93 12.21
C LEU A 112 -0.46 -7.06 13.20
N GLN A 113 0.65 -6.45 12.74
CA GLN A 113 1.44 -5.46 13.46
C GLN A 113 1.94 -4.42 12.45
N SER A 114 1.88 -3.15 12.78
CA SER A 114 2.20 -2.06 11.84
C SER A 114 3.69 -1.74 11.72
N GLY A 115 4.53 -2.26 12.60
CA GLY A 115 5.90 -1.75 12.77
C GLY A 115 5.92 -0.38 13.46
N ILE A 116 7.06 0.32 13.40
CA ILE A 116 7.18 1.67 13.97
C ILE A 116 6.54 2.70 13.02
N GLN A 117 6.94 2.68 11.76
CA GLN A 117 6.39 3.53 10.71
C GLN A 117 6.45 2.77 9.39
N THR A 118 5.30 2.32 8.94
CA THR A 118 5.15 1.64 7.65
C THR A 118 4.10 2.37 6.83
N SER A 119 4.42 2.69 5.59
CA SER A 119 3.50 3.38 4.67
C SER A 119 3.69 2.88 3.24
N ILE A 120 2.64 3.05 2.42
CA ILE A 120 2.74 2.80 0.98
C ILE A 120 3.46 3.97 0.34
N GLN A 121 4.52 3.68 -0.43
CA GLN A 121 5.29 4.66 -1.18
C GLN A 121 5.56 4.15 -2.59
N ASP A 122 5.42 5.01 -3.59
CA ASP A 122 5.94 4.76 -4.93
C ASP A 122 7.36 5.34 -5.08
N VAL A 123 8.02 5.09 -6.21
CA VAL A 123 9.44 5.48 -6.37
C VAL A 123 9.59 6.99 -6.49
N ASN A 124 8.74 7.63 -7.29
CA ASN A 124 8.91 9.04 -7.67
C ASN A 124 8.17 10.02 -6.74
N GLY A 125 7.11 9.58 -6.08
CA GLY A 125 6.20 10.49 -5.38
C GLY A 125 5.43 11.42 -6.33
N ARG A 126 4.88 12.51 -5.79
CA ARG A 126 4.10 13.54 -6.47
C ARG A 126 4.99 14.64 -7.00
N LEU A 127 5.20 14.69 -8.29
CA LEU A 127 6.03 15.72 -8.91
C LEU A 127 5.15 16.88 -9.40
N GLY A 128 5.69 18.11 -9.36
CA GLY A 128 5.06 19.28 -9.93
C GLY A 128 4.12 20.07 -9.00
N TYR A 129 4.13 19.81 -7.70
CA TYR A 129 3.21 20.47 -6.73
C TYR A 129 3.94 21.27 -5.63
N TRP A 130 5.24 21.54 -5.78
CA TRP A 130 6.01 22.33 -4.83
C TRP A 130 5.51 23.76 -4.65
N ASP A 131 5.05 24.36 -5.73
CA ASP A 131 4.53 25.73 -5.78
C ASP A 131 3.25 25.91 -4.96
N VAL A 132 2.48 24.85 -4.79
CA VAL A 132 1.28 24.82 -3.92
C VAL A 132 1.54 24.18 -2.55
N GLY A 133 2.80 23.94 -2.20
CA GLY A 133 3.20 23.45 -0.89
C GLY A 133 3.02 21.95 -0.65
N VAL A 134 2.80 21.16 -1.70
CA VAL A 134 2.71 19.69 -1.57
C VAL A 134 4.06 19.05 -1.92
N PRO A 135 4.76 18.47 -0.94
CA PRO A 135 6.03 17.78 -1.19
C PRO A 135 5.80 16.47 -1.96
N PRO A 136 6.80 15.96 -2.69
CA PRO A 136 6.67 14.76 -3.50
C PRO A 136 6.27 13.52 -2.70
N SER A 137 6.75 13.37 -1.46
CA SER A 137 6.74 12.07 -0.77
C SER A 137 7.54 11.03 -1.58
N GLY A 138 7.04 9.80 -1.71
CA GLY A 138 7.76 8.73 -2.39
C GLY A 138 8.80 8.06 -1.51
N ALA A 139 9.50 7.06 -2.06
CA ALA A 139 10.50 6.31 -1.33
C ALA A 139 11.71 7.17 -0.96
N ILE A 140 12.18 7.08 0.29
CA ILE A 140 13.44 7.72 0.72
C ILE A 140 14.65 7.06 0.04
N ASP A 141 14.60 5.73 -0.14
CA ASP A 141 15.56 4.97 -0.92
C ASP A 141 14.89 4.42 -2.18
N PRO A 142 14.79 5.25 -3.23
CA PRO A 142 14.16 4.85 -4.48
C PRO A 142 14.89 3.71 -5.18
N LEU A 143 16.20 3.53 -4.92
CA LEU A 143 16.98 2.44 -5.50
C LEU A 143 16.50 1.09 -4.96
N SER A 144 16.39 0.95 -3.64
CA SER A 144 15.95 -0.31 -3.02
C SER A 144 14.52 -0.69 -3.46
N LEU A 145 13.59 0.26 -3.48
CA LEU A 145 12.23 -0.02 -3.96
C LEU A 145 12.20 -0.37 -5.44
N ASN A 146 12.99 0.32 -6.27
CA ASN A 146 13.06 0.02 -7.69
C ASN A 146 13.66 -1.37 -7.97
N VAL A 147 14.69 -1.77 -7.23
CA VAL A 147 15.25 -3.12 -7.34
C VAL A 147 14.20 -4.18 -6.96
N ALA A 148 13.40 -3.97 -5.92
CA ALA A 148 12.28 -4.86 -5.60
C ALA A 148 11.30 -4.97 -6.78
N ASN A 149 10.95 -3.85 -7.41
CA ASN A 149 10.08 -3.84 -8.58
C ASN A 149 10.69 -4.58 -9.77
N GLN A 150 11.99 -4.41 -10.03
CA GLN A 150 12.70 -5.11 -11.11
C GLN A 150 12.69 -6.62 -10.89
N LEU A 151 12.99 -7.09 -9.68
CA LEU A 151 13.00 -8.52 -9.35
C LEU A 151 11.60 -9.14 -9.50
N LEU A 152 10.54 -8.38 -9.20
CA LEU A 152 9.15 -8.79 -9.38
C LEU A 152 8.66 -8.63 -10.83
N GLY A 153 9.45 -8.00 -11.73
CA GLY A 153 8.97 -7.64 -13.06
C GLY A 153 7.76 -6.69 -13.02
N ASN A 154 7.74 -5.79 -12.05
CA ASN A 154 6.77 -4.70 -11.95
C ASN A 154 7.23 -3.48 -12.78
N PRO A 155 6.30 -2.59 -13.19
CA PRO A 155 6.67 -1.26 -13.67
C PRO A 155 7.54 -0.50 -12.65
N PHE A 156 8.42 0.37 -13.13
CA PHE A 156 9.39 1.12 -12.31
C PHE A 156 8.77 1.81 -11.09
N ASN A 157 7.64 2.49 -11.26
CA ASN A 157 7.02 3.31 -10.21
C ASN A 157 5.95 2.57 -9.39
N THR A 158 5.93 1.23 -9.41
CA THR A 158 4.97 0.46 -8.63
C THR A 158 5.20 0.69 -7.13
N ALA A 159 4.10 0.99 -6.42
CA ALA A 159 4.17 1.24 -4.99
C ALA A 159 4.45 -0.03 -4.19
N GLY A 160 5.26 0.12 -3.14
CA GLY A 160 5.57 -0.89 -2.13
C GLY A 160 5.39 -0.35 -0.72
N LEU A 161 5.64 -1.18 0.29
CA LEU A 161 5.71 -0.71 1.68
C LEU A 161 7.11 -0.20 1.97
N GLU A 162 7.21 1.03 2.46
CA GLU A 162 8.40 1.57 3.09
C GLU A 162 8.31 1.37 4.59
N CYS A 163 9.30 0.72 5.18
CA CYS A 163 9.38 0.40 6.59
C CYS A 163 10.53 1.17 7.24
N THR A 164 10.26 1.88 8.35
CA THR A 164 11.24 2.64 9.10
C THR A 164 11.60 1.92 10.39
N LEU A 165 12.88 1.58 10.58
CA LEU A 165 13.48 0.96 11.75
C LEU A 165 12.95 -0.40 12.17
N GLN A 166 11.65 -0.65 12.03
CA GLN A 166 10.99 -1.93 12.30
C GLN A 166 9.82 -2.11 11.34
N GLY A 167 9.79 -3.23 10.65
CA GLY A 167 8.74 -3.54 9.69
C GLY A 167 7.50 -4.17 10.31
N PRO A 168 6.46 -4.42 9.49
CA PRO A 168 5.17 -4.95 9.90
C PRO A 168 5.18 -6.48 10.06
N THR A 169 4.11 -7.01 10.65
CA THR A 169 3.72 -8.42 10.52
C THR A 169 2.47 -8.46 9.63
N LEU A 170 2.55 -9.22 8.55
CA LEU A 170 1.54 -9.26 7.49
C LEU A 170 1.00 -10.67 7.32
N LYS A 171 -0.33 -10.82 7.24
CA LYS A 171 -0.99 -12.09 6.87
C LYS A 171 -1.58 -11.98 5.47
N PHE A 172 -1.30 -12.98 4.65
CA PHE A 172 -1.74 -13.01 3.26
C PHE A 172 -3.07 -13.76 3.13
N HIS A 173 -4.09 -13.12 2.57
CA HIS A 173 -5.39 -13.74 2.29
C HIS A 173 -5.50 -14.30 0.86
N CYS A 174 -4.43 -14.18 0.09
CA CYS A 174 -4.27 -14.75 -1.26
C CYS A 174 -2.83 -15.18 -1.48
N ASP A 175 -2.60 -15.99 -2.50
CA ASP A 175 -1.25 -16.28 -2.98
C ASP A 175 -0.62 -14.99 -3.50
N SER A 176 0.65 -14.76 -3.19
CA SER A 176 1.37 -13.54 -3.53
C SER A 176 2.84 -13.84 -3.84
N GLN A 177 3.51 -12.94 -4.53
CA GLN A 177 4.96 -12.95 -4.68
C GLN A 177 5.52 -11.61 -4.22
N ILE A 178 6.53 -11.66 -3.37
CA ILE A 178 7.10 -10.47 -2.74
C ILE A 178 8.61 -10.43 -2.87
N VAL A 179 9.19 -9.25 -2.67
CA VAL A 179 10.64 -9.05 -2.50
C VAL A 179 10.86 -8.11 -1.33
N ILE A 180 11.84 -8.40 -0.50
CA ILE A 180 12.29 -7.53 0.59
C ILE A 180 13.65 -6.96 0.21
N THR A 181 13.79 -5.63 0.26
CA THR A 181 15.03 -4.90 -0.07
C THR A 181 15.33 -3.82 0.98
N GLY A 182 16.47 -3.13 0.84
CA GLY A 182 16.92 -2.13 1.82
C GLY A 182 17.66 -2.76 2.97
N GLY A 183 17.56 -2.18 4.17
CA GLY A 183 18.21 -2.66 5.38
C GLY A 183 17.66 -4.00 5.84
N ASP A 184 18.48 -4.83 6.46
CA ASP A 184 18.10 -6.16 6.91
C ASP A 184 17.09 -6.11 8.06
N MET A 185 15.91 -6.67 7.84
CA MET A 185 14.78 -6.73 8.79
C MET A 185 14.64 -8.05 9.52
N LEU A 186 15.55 -9.00 9.36
CA LEU A 186 15.44 -10.35 9.95
C LEU A 186 14.06 -10.97 9.69
N ALA A 187 13.66 -11.02 8.41
CA ALA A 187 12.31 -11.43 8.01
C ALA A 187 12.13 -12.94 8.11
N THR A 188 10.94 -13.36 8.56
CA THR A 188 10.54 -14.76 8.59
C THR A 188 9.18 -14.95 7.92
N LEU A 189 8.99 -16.08 7.24
CA LEU A 189 7.70 -16.54 6.72
C LEU A 189 7.28 -17.80 7.50
N ASP A 190 6.18 -17.70 8.25
CA ASP A 190 5.73 -18.74 9.20
C ASP A 190 6.84 -19.21 10.16
N GLY A 191 7.69 -18.27 10.59
CA GLY A 191 8.81 -18.55 11.52
C GLY A 191 10.07 -19.12 10.87
N VAL A 192 10.10 -19.30 9.54
CA VAL A 192 11.28 -19.70 8.79
C VAL A 192 11.96 -18.47 8.21
N ASP A 193 13.26 -18.31 8.44
CA ASP A 193 14.05 -17.20 7.91
C ASP A 193 13.95 -17.13 6.38
N VAL A 194 13.76 -15.92 5.86
CA VAL A 194 13.71 -15.67 4.42
C VAL A 194 14.80 -14.70 4.00
N ALA A 195 15.39 -14.96 2.86
CA ALA A 195 16.42 -14.11 2.31
C ALA A 195 15.83 -12.85 1.68
N MET A 196 16.56 -11.74 1.82
CA MET A 196 16.28 -10.49 1.13
C MET A 196 16.83 -10.49 -0.31
N TRP A 197 16.44 -9.50 -1.10
CA TRP A 197 16.91 -9.25 -2.47
C TRP A 197 16.65 -10.40 -3.45
N GLN A 198 15.61 -11.18 -3.15
CA GLN A 198 15.10 -12.25 -4.03
C GLN A 198 13.59 -12.34 -3.94
N THR A 199 12.99 -12.92 -4.99
CA THR A 199 11.55 -13.17 -5.01
C THR A 199 11.19 -14.31 -4.06
N LEU A 200 10.13 -14.10 -3.28
CA LEU A 200 9.55 -15.07 -2.33
C LEU A 200 8.09 -15.34 -2.73
N ASN A 201 7.76 -16.61 -2.90
CA ASN A 201 6.37 -17.02 -3.11
C ASN A 201 5.71 -17.20 -1.74
N VAL A 202 4.61 -16.48 -1.53
CA VAL A 202 3.81 -16.54 -0.30
C VAL A 202 2.46 -17.15 -0.61
N LYS A 203 2.03 -18.11 0.18
CA LYS A 203 0.73 -18.77 0.04
C LYS A 203 -0.33 -18.11 0.90
N LYS A 204 -1.59 -18.23 0.47
CA LYS A 204 -2.74 -17.84 1.27
C LYS A 204 -2.63 -18.43 2.69
N GLY A 205 -2.83 -17.60 3.69
CA GLY A 205 -2.78 -17.95 5.11
C GLY A 205 -1.42 -17.75 5.77
N GLN A 206 -0.32 -17.65 5.00
CA GLN A 206 1.01 -17.46 5.55
C GLN A 206 1.20 -16.07 6.16
N ILE A 207 2.10 -16.00 7.14
CA ILE A 207 2.43 -14.78 7.89
C ILE A 207 3.89 -14.41 7.66
N LEU A 208 4.09 -13.26 7.04
CA LEU A 208 5.40 -12.60 6.97
C LEU A 208 5.57 -11.76 8.22
N LYS A 209 6.58 -12.07 9.02
CA LYS A 209 6.98 -11.25 10.17
C LYS A 209 8.31 -10.60 9.84
N THR A 210 8.35 -9.28 9.93
CA THR A 210 9.59 -8.52 9.81
C THR A 210 9.96 -7.92 11.17
N GLY A 211 11.25 -7.90 11.44
CA GLY A 211 11.78 -7.45 12.74
C GLY A 211 12.33 -6.02 12.68
N LYS A 212 13.19 -5.76 13.65
CA LYS A 212 13.97 -4.51 13.70
C LYS A 212 15.05 -4.53 12.61
N ILE A 213 15.22 -3.40 11.93
CA ILE A 213 16.29 -3.22 10.94
C ILE A 213 17.65 -3.21 11.67
N THR A 214 18.54 -4.09 11.24
CA THR A 214 19.88 -4.26 11.86
C THR A 214 20.95 -3.41 11.17
N THR A 215 20.77 -3.12 9.88
CA THR A 215 21.67 -2.27 9.09
C THR A 215 20.86 -1.31 8.24
N GLY A 216 21.23 -0.04 8.22
CA GLY A 216 20.43 1.00 7.57
C GLY A 216 19.22 1.44 8.39
N CYS A 217 18.33 2.23 7.80
CA CYS A 217 17.15 2.81 8.46
C CYS A 217 15.84 2.50 7.74
N ARG A 218 15.89 2.06 6.50
CA ARG A 218 14.73 1.82 5.64
C ARG A 218 14.84 0.45 4.98
N SER A 219 13.70 -0.21 4.92
CA SER A 219 13.51 -1.44 4.14
C SER A 219 12.20 -1.35 3.38
N TYR A 220 12.11 -2.11 2.31
CA TYR A 220 10.96 -2.11 1.41
C TYR A 220 10.43 -3.51 1.23
N ILE A 221 9.10 -3.62 1.18
CA ILE A 221 8.42 -4.85 0.78
C ILE A 221 7.70 -4.56 -0.52
N GLY A 222 8.26 -5.02 -1.64
CA GLY A 222 7.61 -5.02 -2.95
C GLY A 222 6.62 -6.17 -3.05
N ILE A 223 5.50 -5.94 -3.73
CA ILE A 223 4.47 -6.94 -4.02
C ILE A 223 4.34 -7.04 -5.54
N LYS A 224 4.27 -8.26 -6.08
CA LYS A 224 3.98 -8.46 -7.51
C LYS A 224 2.62 -7.87 -7.88
N GLY A 225 2.58 -7.02 -8.90
CA GLY A 225 1.41 -6.26 -9.30
C GLY A 225 1.13 -5.00 -8.46
N GLY A 226 1.80 -4.83 -7.32
CA GLY A 226 1.67 -3.65 -6.44
C GLY A 226 0.39 -3.61 -5.62
N PHE A 227 0.22 -2.51 -4.90
CA PHE A 227 -0.98 -2.21 -4.11
C PHE A 227 -2.06 -1.56 -4.97
N ASN A 228 -3.30 -2.03 -4.81
CA ASN A 228 -4.47 -1.45 -5.49
C ASN A 228 -5.07 -0.33 -4.62
N VAL A 229 -4.34 0.77 -4.48
CA VAL A 229 -4.79 1.98 -3.79
C VAL A 229 -4.93 3.13 -4.78
N PRO A 230 -5.87 4.08 -4.54
CA PRO A 230 -6.07 5.21 -5.44
C PRO A 230 -4.80 6.07 -5.58
N ALA A 231 -4.52 6.50 -6.80
CA ALA A 231 -3.53 7.55 -7.02
C ALA A 231 -4.13 8.92 -6.69
N TYR A 232 -3.42 9.71 -5.92
CA TYR A 232 -3.80 11.10 -5.62
C TYR A 232 -2.72 12.04 -6.14
N LEU A 233 -3.11 12.99 -6.97
CA LEU A 233 -2.18 13.89 -7.67
C LEU A 233 -1.09 13.12 -8.44
N GLY A 234 -1.49 12.02 -9.10
CA GLY A 234 -0.60 11.20 -9.94
C GLY A 234 0.34 10.25 -9.18
N SER A 235 0.21 10.08 -7.85
CA SER A 235 1.05 9.21 -7.04
C SER A 235 0.25 8.41 -6.02
N GLN A 236 0.70 7.19 -5.75
CA GLN A 236 0.20 6.34 -4.67
C GLN A 236 0.92 6.54 -3.33
N ALA A 237 1.93 7.43 -3.28
CA ALA A 237 2.71 7.67 -2.08
C ALA A 237 1.87 8.31 -0.96
N THR A 238 2.08 7.87 0.27
CA THR A 238 1.45 8.44 1.46
C THR A 238 2.10 9.77 1.82
N PHE A 239 1.29 10.80 2.07
CA PHE A 239 1.72 12.05 2.69
C PHE A 239 0.99 12.22 4.03
N THR A 240 1.67 11.87 5.11
CA THR A 240 1.05 11.77 6.45
C THR A 240 0.60 13.11 7.02
N LEU A 241 1.31 14.21 6.73
CA LEU A 241 0.90 15.55 7.18
C LEU A 241 -0.37 16.03 6.49
N GLY A 242 -0.49 15.75 5.18
CA GLY A 242 -1.69 16.10 4.41
C GLY A 242 -2.82 15.07 4.55
N GLN A 243 -2.55 13.91 5.15
CA GLN A 243 -3.50 12.81 5.35
C GLN A 243 -4.11 12.29 4.04
N PHE A 244 -3.30 12.15 2.98
CA PHE A 244 -3.74 11.63 1.69
C PHE A 244 -2.70 10.68 1.05
N GLY A 245 -3.14 9.96 0.03
CA GLY A 245 -2.36 8.95 -0.68
C GLY A 245 -2.18 7.66 0.12
N GLY A 246 -1.58 6.66 -0.49
CA GLY A 246 -1.37 5.35 0.10
C GLY A 246 -2.64 4.69 0.63
N HIS A 247 -2.51 3.99 1.76
CA HIS A 247 -3.65 3.45 2.49
C HIS A 247 -4.11 4.47 3.56
N ALA A 248 -5.30 5.01 3.36
CA ALA A 248 -5.94 5.95 4.28
C ALA A 248 -5.13 7.23 4.64
N GLY A 249 -4.15 7.65 3.81
CA GLY A 249 -3.36 8.87 4.02
C GLY A 249 -2.46 8.85 5.27
N ARG A 250 -2.18 7.70 5.84
CA ARG A 250 -1.47 7.54 7.11
C ARG A 250 -0.54 6.33 7.10
N ASN A 251 0.27 6.22 8.14
CA ASN A 251 0.97 4.97 8.43
C ASN A 251 -0.02 3.84 8.70
N LEU A 252 0.37 2.61 8.40
CA LEU A 252 -0.45 1.43 8.62
C LEU A 252 -0.77 1.25 10.10
N LEU A 253 -1.96 0.75 10.36
CA LEU A 253 -2.44 0.35 11.68
C LEU A 253 -2.75 -1.15 11.72
N ILE A 254 -2.79 -1.70 12.92
CA ILE A 254 -3.24 -3.08 13.13
C ILE A 254 -4.68 -3.20 12.65
N GLY A 255 -4.94 -4.25 11.86
CA GLY A 255 -6.24 -4.53 11.29
C GLY A 255 -6.49 -3.91 9.92
N ASP A 256 -5.56 -3.10 9.39
CA ASP A 256 -5.65 -2.61 8.00
C ASP A 256 -5.63 -3.77 7.02
N MET A 257 -6.49 -3.67 6.02
CA MET A 257 -6.59 -4.61 4.91
C MET A 257 -6.07 -3.93 3.65
N LEU A 258 -4.92 -4.37 3.17
CA LEU A 258 -4.24 -3.75 2.03
C LEU A 258 -4.64 -4.47 0.74
N PRO A 259 -5.41 -3.85 -0.15
CA PRO A 259 -5.75 -4.46 -1.44
C PRO A 259 -4.51 -4.52 -2.32
N ILE A 260 -4.32 -5.66 -2.98
CA ILE A 260 -3.24 -5.88 -3.95
C ILE A 260 -3.81 -6.25 -5.31
N THR A 261 -3.03 -6.00 -6.36
CA THR A 261 -3.42 -6.38 -7.71
C THR A 261 -3.22 -7.89 -7.89
N ALA A 262 -4.20 -8.56 -8.49
CA ALA A 262 -4.06 -9.96 -8.90
C ALA A 262 -2.90 -10.11 -9.90
N TYR A 263 -2.14 -11.17 -9.79
CA TYR A 263 -0.95 -11.37 -10.61
C TYR A 263 -0.82 -12.82 -11.11
N SER A 264 0.00 -12.99 -12.16
CA SER A 264 0.59 -14.27 -12.51
C SER A 264 2.02 -14.35 -11.93
N SER A 265 2.38 -15.47 -11.32
CA SER A 265 3.72 -15.67 -10.77
C SER A 265 4.79 -15.54 -11.87
N VAL A 266 5.92 -14.94 -11.50
CA VAL A 266 7.14 -14.95 -12.33
C VAL A 266 8.13 -15.97 -11.77
N GLU A 267 9.14 -16.33 -12.56
CA GLU A 267 10.25 -17.17 -12.08
C GLU A 267 10.91 -16.52 -10.87
N THR A 268 11.43 -17.35 -9.97
CA THR A 268 12.20 -16.89 -8.83
C THR A 268 13.51 -16.27 -9.29
N VAL A 269 13.72 -15.00 -8.97
CA VAL A 269 14.92 -14.23 -9.31
C VAL A 269 15.57 -13.73 -8.04
N ALA A 270 16.90 -13.75 -8.00
CA ALA A 270 17.68 -13.21 -6.89
C ALA A 270 18.83 -12.35 -7.43
N LEU A 271 19.21 -11.31 -6.69
CA LEU A 271 20.48 -10.62 -6.95
C LEU A 271 21.65 -11.52 -6.55
N SER A 272 22.73 -11.43 -7.32
CA SER A 272 24.00 -11.97 -6.87
C SER A 272 24.54 -11.15 -5.68
N ALA A 273 25.34 -11.77 -4.81
CA ALA A 273 25.90 -11.09 -3.65
C ALA A 273 26.67 -9.79 -4.02
N ALA A 274 27.29 -9.74 -5.20
CA ALA A 274 28.01 -8.56 -5.70
C ALA A 274 27.08 -7.40 -6.11
N GLN A 275 25.81 -7.67 -6.37
CA GLN A 275 24.80 -6.67 -6.78
C GLN A 275 24.00 -6.14 -5.59
N VAL A 276 24.03 -6.81 -4.43
CA VAL A 276 23.33 -6.37 -3.22
C VAL A 276 24.04 -5.14 -2.66
N PRO A 277 23.34 -4.00 -2.46
CA PRO A 277 23.92 -2.81 -1.87
C PRO A 277 24.47 -3.08 -0.47
N SER A 278 25.63 -2.53 -0.17
CA SER A 278 26.21 -2.57 1.18
C SER A 278 25.80 -1.32 1.96
N PHE A 279 25.20 -1.52 3.12
CA PHE A 279 24.84 -0.44 4.02
C PHE A 279 25.87 -0.34 5.16
N SER A 280 26.42 0.85 5.36
CA SER A 280 27.28 1.14 6.49
C SER A 280 26.60 2.07 7.49
N GLN A 281 27.14 2.17 8.70
CA GLN A 281 26.67 3.14 9.70
C GLN A 281 27.39 4.48 9.59
N THR A 282 28.48 4.55 8.82
CA THR A 282 29.26 5.75 8.61
C THR A 282 29.39 6.01 7.12
N TRP A 283 29.08 7.22 6.70
CA TRP A 283 29.03 7.64 5.32
C TRP A 283 29.85 8.89 5.08
N ASN A 284 30.67 8.90 4.04
CA ASN A 284 31.29 10.10 3.52
C ASN A 284 30.38 10.70 2.44
N ILE A 285 29.73 11.81 2.75
CA ILE A 285 28.76 12.46 1.86
C ILE A 285 29.45 13.64 1.18
N ALA A 286 29.55 13.58 -0.14
CA ALA A 286 30.00 14.72 -0.93
C ALA A 286 28.91 15.80 -0.95
N VAL A 287 29.27 17.04 -0.67
CA VAL A 287 28.35 18.18 -0.67
C VAL A 287 28.83 19.28 -1.59
N MET A 288 27.91 20.07 -2.09
CA MET A 288 28.18 21.28 -2.90
C MET A 288 27.72 22.51 -2.13
N TYR A 289 28.33 23.65 -2.43
CA TYR A 289 27.84 24.93 -1.92
C TYR A 289 26.45 25.23 -2.46
N GLY A 290 25.54 25.58 -1.55
CA GLY A 290 24.20 26.04 -1.91
C GLY A 290 24.17 27.54 -2.22
N PRO A 291 23.00 28.07 -2.62
CA PRO A 291 22.83 29.49 -2.95
C PRO A 291 22.96 30.42 -1.71
N HIS A 292 22.80 29.91 -0.51
CA HIS A 292 22.89 30.65 0.75
C HIS A 292 24.22 30.36 1.45
N GLY A 293 25.30 30.76 0.82
CA GLY A 293 26.65 30.49 1.31
C GLY A 293 27.24 31.62 2.18
N ALA A 294 28.57 31.56 2.40
CA ALA A 294 29.33 32.63 2.99
C ALA A 294 29.62 33.74 1.94
N PRO A 295 29.73 35.02 2.34
CA PRO A 295 29.66 35.51 3.72
C PRO A 295 28.25 35.88 4.19
N ASP A 296 27.24 35.83 3.33
CA ASP A 296 25.94 36.46 3.59
C ASP A 296 25.10 35.73 4.65
N PHE A 297 25.15 34.39 4.67
CA PHE A 297 24.37 33.56 5.60
C PHE A 297 25.24 32.81 6.61
N PHE A 298 26.49 32.49 6.22
CA PHE A 298 27.44 31.76 7.04
C PHE A 298 28.79 32.43 7.04
N THR A 299 29.56 32.33 8.12
CA THR A 299 30.93 32.74 8.18
C THR A 299 31.84 31.66 7.57
N LYS A 300 33.09 32.04 7.20
CA LYS A 300 34.08 31.05 6.77
C LYS A 300 34.35 29.99 7.85
N ARG A 301 34.33 30.39 9.12
CA ARG A 301 34.50 29.48 10.24
C ARG A 301 33.36 28.45 10.36
N ASP A 302 32.14 28.83 10.06
CA ASP A 302 31.01 27.89 10.05
C ASP A 302 31.17 26.82 8.97
N ILE A 303 31.67 27.21 7.78
CA ILE A 303 31.99 26.28 6.70
C ILE A 303 33.12 25.32 7.10
N GLU A 304 34.23 25.85 7.67
CA GLU A 304 35.35 25.04 8.16
C GLU A 304 34.85 24.01 9.18
N ARG A 305 34.10 24.45 10.18
CA ARG A 305 33.50 23.56 11.20
C ARG A 305 32.56 22.50 10.60
N PHE A 306 31.80 22.84 9.59
CA PHE A 306 30.92 21.89 8.92
C PHE A 306 31.70 20.71 8.31
N PHE A 307 32.84 20.95 7.72
CA PHE A 307 33.71 19.91 7.15
C PHE A 307 34.61 19.19 8.15
N GLU A 308 34.85 19.77 9.32
CA GLU A 308 35.70 19.20 10.36
C GLU A 308 34.95 18.29 11.34
N GLN A 309 33.60 18.30 11.30
CA GLN A 309 32.77 17.61 12.28
C GLN A 309 32.01 16.45 11.63
N ASP A 310 31.88 15.36 12.39
CA ASP A 310 30.96 14.29 12.08
C ASP A 310 29.55 14.67 12.54
N PHE A 311 28.52 14.29 11.74
CA PHE A 311 27.13 14.52 12.04
C PHE A 311 26.42 13.19 12.25
N GLU A 312 25.67 13.07 13.32
CA GLU A 312 24.85 11.91 13.61
C GLU A 312 23.42 12.15 13.13
N ILE A 313 22.90 11.22 12.31
CA ILE A 313 21.49 11.21 11.95
C ILE A 313 20.70 10.53 13.05
N HIS A 314 19.86 11.29 13.73
CA HIS A 314 19.02 10.79 14.79
C HIS A 314 17.77 10.09 14.23
N PHE A 315 17.24 9.09 14.97
CA PHE A 315 16.04 8.35 14.56
C PHE A 315 14.80 9.24 14.34
N ASN A 316 14.77 10.43 14.95
CA ASN A 316 13.71 11.43 14.73
C ASN A 316 13.95 12.31 13.49
N SER A 317 15.05 12.13 12.75
CA SER A 317 15.28 12.88 11.52
C SER A 317 14.16 12.59 10.54
N SER A 318 13.41 13.61 10.16
CA SER A 318 12.32 13.53 9.21
C SER A 318 12.74 14.05 7.83
N ARG A 319 11.93 13.82 6.84
CA ARG A 319 12.11 14.34 5.47
C ARG A 319 12.00 15.84 5.43
#